data_2ad531b3bad16dce00471b2e4933a3a3
#
_entry.id   2ad531b3bad16dce00471b2e4933a3a3
#
_cell.length_a   1.000
_cell.length_b   1.000
_cell.length_c   1.000
_cell.angle_alpha   90.00
_cell.angle_beta   90.00
_cell.angle_gamma   90.00
#
_symmetry.space_group_name_H-M   'P 1'
#
loop_
_entity.id
_entity.type
_entity.pdbx_description
1 polymer ?
#
loop_
_entity_poly.entity_id
_entity_poly.type
_entity_poly.pdbx_seq_one_letter_code
_entity_poly.pdbx_strand_id
1 'polypeptide(L)'
;MKKYNNIEDFIKDLESRIDKVRKDVIQYLKKVNEVSRAAKREMLLRSLLSKRGVRLPTLPRSPTLELTEEATLIIDLKPQDLSLVYEEISDKLQETVEKLLRIREVMEKLKIINAPIEVYYENGIPKYIIVKLRTVEKL
;
A
#
# COMPACT_ATOMS: atom_id res chain seq x y z
N MET A 1 -7.28 19.11 -8.96
CA MET A 1 -6.88 19.55 -7.60
C MET A 1 -8.05 19.51 -6.64
N LYS A 2 -7.82 19.10 -5.43
CA LYS A 2 -8.85 19.07 -4.39
C LYS A 2 -8.73 20.32 -3.51
N LYS A 3 -9.86 20.94 -3.21
CA LYS A 3 -9.93 22.16 -2.40
C LYS A 3 -10.42 21.84 -1.00
N TYR A 4 -9.80 22.47 -0.01
CA TYR A 4 -10.21 22.40 1.39
C TYR A 4 -10.37 23.81 1.94
N ASN A 5 -11.31 23.97 2.85
CA ASN A 5 -11.59 25.29 3.45
C ASN A 5 -10.46 25.76 4.38
N ASN A 6 -9.77 24.82 5.00
CA ASN A 6 -8.67 25.09 5.92
C ASN A 6 -7.79 23.85 6.04
N ILE A 7 -6.66 23.99 6.73
CA ILE A 7 -5.71 22.90 6.98
C ILE A 7 -6.33 21.79 7.83
N GLU A 8 -7.17 22.14 8.79
CA GLU A 8 -7.82 21.16 9.66
C GLU A 8 -8.69 20.18 8.86
N ASP A 9 -9.46 20.67 7.88
CA ASP A 9 -10.27 19.81 7.00
C ASP A 9 -9.40 18.89 6.16
N PHE A 10 -8.26 19.38 5.69
CA PHE A 10 -7.28 18.56 4.99
C PHE A 10 -6.72 17.46 5.88
N ILE A 11 -6.37 17.77 7.12
CA ILE A 11 -5.88 16.79 8.10
C ILE A 11 -6.91 15.69 8.34
N LYS A 12 -8.18 16.04 8.47
CA LYS A 12 -9.27 15.05 8.62
C LYS A 12 -9.36 14.12 7.42
N ASP A 13 -9.22 14.65 6.22
CA ASP A 13 -9.20 13.83 5.00
C ASP A 13 -7.98 12.91 4.95
N LEU A 14 -6.81 13.41 5.37
CA LEU A 14 -5.61 12.59 5.48
C LEU A 14 -5.81 11.43 6.47
N GLU A 15 -6.39 11.70 7.62
CA GLU A 15 -6.68 10.67 8.62
C GLU A 15 -7.62 9.59 8.06
N SER A 16 -8.64 9.99 7.32
CA SER A 16 -9.57 9.07 6.66
C SER A 16 -8.85 8.19 5.64
N ARG A 17 -7.97 8.78 4.84
CA ARG A 17 -7.17 8.05 3.85
C ARG A 17 -6.19 7.07 4.51
N ILE A 18 -5.55 7.48 5.59
CA ILE A 18 -4.64 6.64 6.36
C ILE A 18 -5.38 5.43 6.91
N ASP A 19 -6.55 5.64 7.50
CA ASP A 19 -7.36 4.54 8.05
C ASP A 19 -7.79 3.56 6.98
N LYS A 20 -8.17 4.05 5.81
CA LYS A 20 -8.56 3.20 4.68
C LYS A 20 -7.39 2.33 4.21
N VAL A 21 -6.22 2.92 4.03
CA VAL A 21 -5.03 2.18 3.59
C VAL A 21 -4.59 1.17 4.66
N ARG A 22 -4.65 1.53 5.93
CA ARG A 22 -4.35 0.61 7.04
C ARG A 22 -5.26 -0.61 7.06
N LYS A 23 -6.55 -0.43 6.76
CA LYS A 23 -7.49 -1.55 6.64
C LYS A 23 -7.08 -2.47 5.50
N ASP A 24 -6.68 -1.91 4.38
CA ASP A 24 -6.20 -2.69 3.23
C ASP A 24 -4.92 -3.46 3.59
N VAL A 25 -3.98 -2.84 4.29
CA VAL A 25 -2.76 -3.50 4.79
C VAL A 25 -3.11 -4.71 5.65
N ILE A 26 -4.03 -4.56 6.59
CA ILE A 26 -4.46 -5.65 7.47
C ILE A 26 -5.05 -6.80 6.66
N GLN A 27 -5.87 -6.51 5.66
CA GLN A 27 -6.46 -7.54 4.80
C GLN A 27 -5.40 -8.32 4.03
N TYR A 28 -4.41 -7.62 3.45
CA TYR A 28 -3.32 -8.29 2.73
C TYR A 28 -2.42 -9.10 3.65
N LEU A 29 -2.12 -8.61 4.85
CA LEU A 29 -1.35 -9.37 5.84
C LEU A 29 -2.07 -10.66 6.25
N LYS A 30 -3.38 -10.63 6.42
CA LYS A 30 -4.18 -11.84 6.68
C LYS A 30 -4.06 -12.82 5.52
N LYS A 31 -4.16 -12.34 4.27
CA LYS A 31 -4.01 -13.18 3.08
C LYS A 31 -2.62 -13.80 3.00
N VAL A 32 -1.57 -13.03 3.30
CA VAL A 32 -0.18 -13.54 3.36
C VAL A 32 -0.09 -14.68 4.36
N ASN A 33 -0.64 -14.52 5.56
CA ASN A 33 -0.59 -15.53 6.60
C ASN A 33 -1.33 -16.81 6.20
N GLU A 34 -2.50 -16.69 5.59
CA GLU A 34 -3.28 -17.84 5.13
C GLU A 34 -2.55 -18.65 4.05
N VAL A 35 -2.05 -17.93 3.03
CA VAL A 35 -1.32 -18.57 1.93
C VAL A 35 0.01 -19.15 2.39
N SER A 36 0.71 -18.45 3.27
CA SER A 36 1.98 -18.92 3.85
C SER A 36 1.79 -20.20 4.66
N ARG A 37 0.71 -20.32 5.43
CA ARG A 37 0.40 -21.53 6.16
C ARG A 37 0.15 -22.72 5.22
N ALA A 38 -0.62 -22.51 4.16
CA ALA A 38 -0.88 -23.54 3.16
C ALA A 38 0.40 -23.98 2.46
N ALA A 39 1.25 -23.03 2.07
CA ALA A 39 2.54 -23.32 1.44
C ALA A 39 3.47 -24.11 2.38
N LYS A 40 3.53 -23.73 3.64
CA LYS A 40 4.34 -24.45 4.65
C LYS A 40 3.87 -25.89 4.89
N ARG A 41 2.56 -26.10 4.92
CA ARG A 41 1.99 -27.45 5.03
C ARG A 41 2.37 -28.31 3.84
N GLU A 42 2.27 -27.76 2.63
CA GLU A 42 2.66 -28.48 1.41
C GLU A 42 4.14 -28.82 1.40
N MET A 43 5.00 -27.87 1.77
CA MET A 43 6.44 -28.08 1.85
C MET A 43 6.79 -29.15 2.89
N LEU A 44 6.12 -29.15 4.04
CA LEU A 44 6.31 -30.15 5.08
C LEU A 44 5.92 -31.54 4.58
N LEU A 45 4.77 -31.66 3.94
CA LEU A 45 4.29 -32.91 3.37
C LEU A 45 5.27 -33.45 2.33
N ARG A 46 5.76 -32.59 1.42
CA ARG A 46 6.77 -32.95 0.42
C ARG A 46 8.06 -33.44 1.05
N SER A 47 8.53 -32.77 2.10
CA SER A 47 9.71 -33.16 2.84
C SER A 47 9.55 -34.55 3.46
N LEU A 48 8.39 -34.82 4.08
CA LEU A 48 8.10 -36.13 4.67
C LEU A 48 8.06 -37.24 3.63
N LEU A 49 7.43 -37.00 2.50
CA LEU A 49 7.36 -37.95 1.38
C LEU A 49 8.74 -38.21 0.79
N SER A 50 9.54 -37.18 0.60
CA SER A 50 10.92 -37.30 0.09
C SER A 50 11.79 -38.15 1.03
N LYS A 51 11.67 -38.00 2.31
CA LYS A 51 12.40 -38.83 3.33
C LYS A 51 12.02 -40.31 3.25
N ARG A 52 10.84 -40.63 2.76
CA ARG A 52 10.36 -42.00 2.55
C ARG A 52 10.68 -42.55 1.17
N GLY A 53 11.52 -41.88 0.38
CA GLY A 53 11.96 -42.34 -0.93
C GLY A 53 11.00 -41.96 -2.08
N VAL A 54 9.97 -41.17 -1.84
CA VAL A 54 9.08 -40.72 -2.88
C VAL A 54 9.72 -39.56 -3.63
N ARG A 55 9.89 -39.71 -4.95
CA ARG A 55 10.38 -38.63 -5.81
C ARG A 55 9.20 -37.78 -6.23
N LEU A 56 9.23 -36.50 -5.82
CA LEU A 56 8.23 -35.53 -6.21
C LEU A 56 8.77 -34.59 -7.28
N PRO A 57 7.94 -34.20 -8.27
CA PRO A 57 8.37 -33.20 -9.26
C PRO A 57 8.62 -31.87 -8.56
N THR A 58 9.56 -31.11 -9.13
CA THR A 58 9.82 -29.73 -8.67
C THR A 58 8.55 -28.91 -8.83
N LEU A 59 8.22 -28.07 -7.83
CA LEU A 59 7.09 -27.16 -7.92
C LEU A 59 7.32 -26.18 -9.08
N PRO A 60 6.43 -26.13 -10.07
CA PRO A 60 6.57 -25.16 -11.14
C PRO A 60 6.31 -23.76 -10.62
N ARG A 61 7.09 -22.80 -11.10
CA ARG A 61 6.81 -21.38 -10.87
C ARG A 61 5.66 -20.93 -11.76
N SER A 62 4.96 -19.90 -11.32
CA SER A 62 3.93 -19.28 -12.13
C SER A 62 4.55 -18.61 -13.35
N PRO A 63 4.07 -18.88 -14.58
CA PRO A 63 4.55 -18.16 -15.76
C PRO A 63 4.28 -16.67 -15.62
N THR A 64 5.26 -15.85 -15.98
CA THR A 64 5.14 -14.40 -15.92
C THR A 64 5.50 -13.78 -17.26
N LEU A 65 4.87 -12.66 -17.58
CA LEU A 65 5.16 -11.85 -18.76
C LEU A 65 5.18 -10.38 -18.35
N GLU A 66 6.29 -9.71 -18.52
CA GLU A 66 6.37 -8.27 -18.31
C GLU A 66 5.65 -7.56 -19.45
N LEU A 67 4.58 -6.83 -19.14
CA LEU A 67 3.82 -6.05 -20.10
C LEU A 67 4.44 -4.67 -20.30
N THR A 68 4.84 -4.05 -19.20
CA THR A 68 5.55 -2.77 -19.15
C THR A 68 6.51 -2.82 -17.97
N GLU A 69 7.30 -1.76 -17.77
CA GLU A 69 8.17 -1.64 -16.59
C GLU A 69 7.40 -1.67 -15.26
N GLU A 70 6.12 -1.31 -15.30
CA GLU A 70 5.28 -1.16 -14.11
C GLU A 70 4.25 -2.29 -13.94
N ALA A 71 4.06 -3.14 -14.94
CA ALA A 71 3.00 -4.15 -14.91
C ALA A 71 3.50 -5.51 -15.39
N THR A 72 3.22 -6.53 -14.60
CA THR A 72 3.55 -7.93 -14.90
C THR A 72 2.28 -8.76 -14.97
N LEU A 73 2.15 -9.57 -16.03
CA LEU A 73 1.10 -10.56 -16.16
C LEU A 73 1.57 -11.86 -15.51
N ILE A 74 0.80 -12.39 -14.58
CA ILE A 74 1.10 -13.68 -13.94
C ILE A 74 -0.01 -14.64 -14.31
N ILE A 75 0.38 -15.78 -14.90
CA ILE A 75 -0.57 -16.79 -15.36
C ILE A 75 -0.61 -17.94 -14.37
N ASP A 76 -1.82 -18.35 -13.97
CA ASP A 76 -2.02 -19.51 -13.10
C ASP A 76 -1.17 -19.42 -11.80
N LEU A 77 -1.40 -18.36 -11.04
CA LEU A 77 -0.60 -17.99 -9.86
C LEU A 77 -0.56 -19.11 -8.83
N LYS A 78 0.64 -19.59 -8.51
CA LYS A 78 0.85 -20.63 -7.51
C LYS A 78 0.85 -20.05 -6.09
N PRO A 79 0.46 -20.84 -5.06
CA PRO A 79 0.35 -20.32 -3.69
C PRO A 79 1.61 -19.63 -3.15
N GLN A 80 2.80 -20.19 -3.41
CA GLN A 80 4.06 -19.59 -2.96
C GLN A 80 4.34 -18.24 -3.63
N ASP A 81 4.00 -18.10 -4.92
CA ASP A 81 4.16 -16.83 -5.65
C ASP A 81 3.08 -15.83 -5.23
N LEU A 82 1.88 -16.31 -4.92
CA LEU A 82 0.78 -15.49 -4.41
C LEU A 82 1.16 -14.83 -3.09
N SER A 83 1.82 -15.55 -2.19
CA SER A 83 2.32 -15.01 -0.93
C SER A 83 3.27 -13.85 -1.15
N LEU A 84 4.21 -13.99 -2.10
CA LEU A 84 5.16 -12.92 -2.45
C LEU A 84 4.46 -11.69 -3.03
N VAL A 85 3.46 -11.90 -3.89
CA VAL A 85 2.69 -10.80 -4.46
C VAL A 85 1.94 -10.04 -3.36
N TYR A 86 1.29 -10.74 -2.45
CA TYR A 86 0.57 -10.10 -1.34
C TYR A 86 1.51 -9.36 -0.39
N GLU A 87 2.70 -9.91 -0.12
CA GLU A 87 3.73 -9.22 0.67
C GLU A 87 4.14 -7.90 0.00
N GLU A 88 4.42 -7.93 -1.30
CA GLU A 88 4.81 -6.74 -2.04
C GLU A 88 3.71 -5.68 -2.00
N ILE A 89 2.45 -6.08 -2.20
CA ILE A 89 1.31 -5.16 -2.12
C ILE A 89 1.22 -4.55 -0.71
N SER A 90 1.34 -5.38 0.32
CA SER A 90 1.31 -4.92 1.72
C SER A 90 2.43 -3.91 2.00
N ASP A 91 3.65 -4.19 1.54
CA ASP A 91 4.80 -3.29 1.73
C ASP A 91 4.58 -1.94 1.05
N LYS A 92 4.03 -1.94 -0.17
CA LYS A 92 3.72 -0.71 -0.89
C LYS A 92 2.63 0.11 -0.19
N LEU A 93 1.62 -0.54 0.33
CA LEU A 93 0.56 0.13 1.10
C LEU A 93 1.11 0.72 2.40
N GLN A 94 2.03 0.01 3.08
CA GLN A 94 2.68 0.52 4.28
C GLN A 94 3.55 1.75 3.98
N GLU A 95 4.28 1.75 2.87
CA GLU A 95 5.02 2.93 2.42
C GLU A 95 4.09 4.13 2.22
N THR A 96 2.91 3.89 1.62
CA THR A 96 1.90 4.94 1.42
C THR A 96 1.42 5.49 2.76
N VAL A 97 1.13 4.62 3.73
CA VAL A 97 0.74 5.04 5.10
C VAL A 97 1.82 5.92 5.73
N GLU A 98 3.07 5.50 5.65
CA GLU A 98 4.20 6.27 6.21
C GLU A 98 4.32 7.66 5.59
N LYS A 99 4.18 7.76 4.27
CA LYS A 99 4.21 9.04 3.57
C LYS A 99 3.06 9.95 4.00
N LEU A 100 1.85 9.41 4.09
CA LEU A 100 0.69 10.17 4.54
C LEU A 100 0.83 10.63 5.99
N LEU A 101 1.38 9.77 6.86
CA LEU A 101 1.63 10.13 8.27
C LEU A 101 2.64 11.27 8.40
N ARG A 102 3.70 11.26 7.61
CA ARG A 102 4.69 12.35 7.61
C ARG A 102 4.07 13.68 7.19
N ILE A 103 3.25 13.65 6.15
CA ILE A 103 2.54 14.86 5.69
C ILE A 103 1.60 15.34 6.77
N ARG A 104 0.83 14.44 7.38
CA ARG A 104 -0.08 14.79 8.47
C ARG A 104 0.65 15.43 9.65
N GLU A 105 1.79 14.88 10.04
CA GLU A 105 2.60 15.40 11.13
C GLU A 105 3.05 16.84 10.89
N VAL A 106 3.51 17.13 9.67
CA VAL A 106 3.90 18.50 9.27
C VAL A 106 2.69 19.43 9.25
N MET A 107 1.57 18.97 8.70
CA MET A 107 0.36 19.79 8.60
C MET A 107 -0.26 20.08 9.98
N GLU A 108 -0.12 19.18 10.95
CA GLU A 108 -0.55 19.43 12.32
C GLU A 108 0.15 20.65 12.94
N LYS A 109 1.40 20.86 12.59
CA LYS A 109 2.16 22.03 13.04
C LYS A 109 1.68 23.32 12.39
N LEU A 110 1.03 23.23 11.24
CA LEU A 110 0.56 24.36 10.43
C LEU A 110 -0.93 24.63 10.58
N LYS A 111 -1.67 23.86 11.39
CA LYS A 111 -3.12 23.97 11.48
C LYS A 111 -3.61 25.31 12.06
N ILE A 112 -2.71 26.06 12.68
CA ILE A 112 -3.00 27.41 13.15
C ILE A 112 -3.31 28.37 11.97
N ILE A 113 -2.84 28.05 10.79
CA ILE A 113 -3.11 28.84 9.58
C ILE A 113 -4.54 28.56 9.14
N ASN A 114 -5.39 29.56 9.26
CA ASN A 114 -6.79 29.49 8.84
C ASN A 114 -6.95 30.09 7.45
N ALA A 115 -6.60 29.33 6.43
CA ALA A 115 -6.67 29.74 5.05
C ALA A 115 -7.11 28.58 4.17
N PRO A 116 -7.83 28.84 3.06
CA PRO A 116 -8.15 27.81 2.08
C PRO A 116 -6.89 27.22 1.47
N ILE A 117 -6.92 25.93 1.17
CA ILE A 117 -5.82 25.25 0.51
C ILE A 117 -6.29 24.45 -0.70
N GLU A 118 -5.41 24.29 -1.66
CA GLU A 118 -5.59 23.37 -2.79
C GLU A 118 -4.49 22.33 -2.76
N VAL A 119 -4.87 21.09 -2.99
CA VAL A 119 -3.93 19.96 -2.93
C VAL A 119 -3.94 19.21 -4.25
N TYR A 120 -2.76 19.04 -4.81
CA TYR A 120 -2.54 18.17 -5.95
C TYR A 120 -2.05 16.82 -5.45
N TYR A 121 -2.79 15.76 -5.79
CA TYR A 121 -2.45 14.38 -5.44
C TYR A 121 -1.80 13.67 -6.61
N GLU A 122 -0.79 12.88 -6.31
CA GLU A 122 -0.17 11.98 -7.27
C GLU A 122 -0.12 10.58 -6.65
N ASN A 123 -0.75 9.61 -7.30
CA ASN A 123 -0.86 8.24 -6.78
C ASN A 123 -1.47 8.16 -5.38
N GLY A 124 -2.47 9.00 -5.11
CA GLY A 124 -3.16 9.03 -3.82
C GLY A 124 -2.41 9.74 -2.69
N ILE A 125 -1.25 10.34 -3.00
CA ILE A 125 -0.41 11.04 -2.02
C ILE A 125 -0.35 12.51 -2.39
N PRO A 126 -0.54 13.45 -1.42
CA PRO A 126 -0.37 14.87 -1.69
C PRO A 126 1.05 15.18 -2.17
N LYS A 127 1.16 15.78 -3.33
CA LYS A 127 2.45 16.21 -3.88
C LYS A 127 2.68 17.70 -3.69
N TYR A 128 1.67 18.51 -4.00
CA TYR A 128 1.72 19.95 -3.80
C TYR A 128 0.55 20.40 -2.93
N ILE A 129 0.85 21.19 -1.94
CA ILE A 129 -0.13 21.79 -1.04
C ILE A 129 0.00 23.30 -1.14
N ILE A 130 -1.01 23.95 -1.70
CA ILE A 130 -0.99 25.38 -1.97
C ILE A 130 -1.89 26.09 -0.97
N VAL A 131 -1.30 26.91 -0.12
CA VAL A 131 -2.04 27.73 0.85
C VAL A 131 -2.38 29.03 0.19
N LYS A 132 -3.66 29.36 0.16
CA LYS A 132 -4.15 30.60 -0.42
C LYS A 132 -4.30 31.67 0.65
N LEU A 133 -3.22 32.38 0.90
CA LEU A 133 -3.24 33.50 1.83
C LEU A 133 -3.92 34.68 1.17
N ARG A 134 -4.80 35.35 1.94
CA ARG A 134 -5.38 36.60 1.47
C ARG A 134 -4.29 37.65 1.43
N THR A 135 -4.15 38.29 0.29
CA THR A 135 -3.25 39.41 0.17
C THR A 135 -3.85 40.62 0.89
N VAL A 136 -3.01 41.31 1.62
CA VAL A 136 -3.40 42.48 2.43
C VAL A 136 -3.34 43.80 1.60
N GLU A 137 -3.03 43.68 0.36
CA GLU A 137 -2.81 44.81 -0.53
C GLU A 137 -4.06 45.66 -0.84
N LYS A 138 -5.21 45.23 -0.37
CA LYS A 138 -6.48 45.95 -0.55
C LYS A 138 -6.80 46.89 0.60
N LEU A 139 -5.83 47.19 1.34
CA LEU A 139 -5.98 48.19 2.39
C LEU A 139 -6.19 49.58 1.87
#